data_761a6b620cfe763b1bd304b3313b5869
#
_entry.id   761a6b620cfe763b1bd304b3313b5869
#
_cell.length_a   1.000
_cell.length_b   1.000
_cell.length_c   1.000
_cell.angle_alpha   90.00
_cell.angle_beta   90.00
_cell.angle_gamma   90.00
#
_symmetry.space_group_name_H-M   'P 1'
#
loop_
_entity.id
_entity.type
_entity.pdbx_description
1 polymer ?
#
loop_
_entity_poly.entity_id
_entity_poly.type
_entity_poly.pdbx_seq_one_letter_code
_entity_poly.pdbx_strand_id
1 'polypeptide(L)'
;MAIGINPHSSEQVVLGEIYSQIFDAMGYAAGVSSLSASETQDALTLLRNQPVDLVITCTGTLLESQDPNKAEELKASDLSGPELSDATYDAMVATFPFNMSTVNPSPAEGCAPVEEMPGEAPEDALEGEAPVEEPRGLPQNIVPVFLDGKFDHGTITRINFITRVMATDEIQEIAAEVDNGAPVSQAVSAWIAEYAGIMGAVPVE
;
A
#
# COMPACT_ATOMS: atom_id res chain seq x y z
N MET A 1 9.54 -15.39 -7.49
CA MET A 1 9.08 -14.01 -7.62
C MET A 1 9.42 -13.26 -6.35
N ALA A 2 9.93 -12.04 -6.43
CA ALA A 2 10.37 -11.26 -5.27
C ALA A 2 9.47 -10.05 -5.05
N ILE A 3 8.89 -9.95 -3.85
CA ILE A 3 8.04 -8.85 -3.42
C ILE A 3 8.86 -7.95 -2.51
N GLY A 4 9.09 -6.71 -2.94
CA GLY A 4 9.87 -5.75 -2.18
C GLY A 4 9.07 -5.09 -1.08
N ILE A 5 9.59 -5.10 0.15
CA ILE A 5 8.96 -4.46 1.31
C ILE A 5 9.97 -3.64 2.12
N ASN A 6 9.47 -2.67 2.87
CA ASN A 6 10.20 -2.06 3.97
C ASN A 6 10.09 -2.95 5.22
N PRO A 7 11.18 -3.60 5.68
CA PRO A 7 11.13 -4.52 6.81
C PRO A 7 10.93 -3.83 8.17
N HIS A 8 10.99 -2.51 8.23
CA HIS A 8 10.77 -1.72 9.45
C HIS A 8 9.30 -1.32 9.65
N SER A 9 8.43 -1.66 8.70
CA SER A 9 6.98 -1.44 8.79
C SER A 9 6.27 -2.78 8.89
N SER A 10 5.61 -3.05 10.00
CA SER A 10 4.82 -4.27 10.22
C SER A 10 3.69 -4.38 9.20
N GLU A 11 3.08 -3.27 8.82
CA GLU A 11 2.11 -3.19 7.73
C GLU A 11 2.71 -3.71 6.42
N GLN A 12 3.90 -3.22 6.03
CA GLN A 12 4.57 -3.66 4.80
C GLN A 12 4.96 -5.15 4.86
N VAL A 13 5.34 -5.64 6.04
CA VAL A 13 5.63 -7.08 6.24
C VAL A 13 4.36 -7.91 6.05
N VAL A 14 3.23 -7.48 6.61
CA VAL A 14 1.92 -8.13 6.44
C VAL A 14 1.49 -8.12 4.98
N LEU A 15 1.52 -6.97 4.33
CA LEU A 15 1.15 -6.83 2.91
C LEU A 15 2.04 -7.69 2.00
N GLY A 16 3.35 -7.71 2.23
CA GLY A 16 4.28 -8.56 1.50
C GLY A 16 3.95 -10.03 1.64
N GLU A 17 3.61 -10.47 2.84
CA GLU A 17 3.22 -11.86 3.10
C GLU A 17 1.87 -12.21 2.45
N ILE A 18 0.87 -11.29 2.48
CA ILE A 18 -0.40 -11.48 1.77
C ILE A 18 -0.16 -11.76 0.30
N TYR A 19 0.57 -10.90 -0.40
CA TYR A 19 0.87 -11.12 -1.82
C TYR A 19 1.72 -12.37 -2.05
N SER A 20 2.68 -12.69 -1.17
CA SER A 20 3.50 -13.89 -1.27
C SER A 20 2.65 -15.15 -1.23
N GLN A 21 1.76 -15.30 -0.25
CA GLN A 21 0.90 -16.47 -0.13
C GLN A 21 -0.10 -16.60 -1.30
N ILE A 22 -0.60 -15.48 -1.81
CA ILE A 22 -1.50 -15.46 -2.98
C ILE A 22 -0.75 -15.93 -4.22
N PHE A 23 0.45 -15.45 -4.45
CA PHE A 23 1.27 -15.89 -5.58
C PHE A 23 1.65 -17.37 -5.47
N ASP A 24 1.98 -17.85 -4.27
CA ASP A 24 2.23 -19.28 -4.03
C ASP A 24 0.98 -20.12 -4.34
N ALA A 25 -0.21 -19.66 -3.96
CA ALA A 25 -1.47 -20.32 -4.29
C ALA A 25 -1.76 -20.34 -5.80
N MET A 26 -1.21 -19.39 -6.56
CA MET A 26 -1.26 -19.36 -8.02
C MET A 26 -0.15 -20.19 -8.70
N GLY A 27 0.73 -20.82 -7.92
CA GLY A 27 1.83 -21.65 -8.42
C GLY A 27 3.12 -20.89 -8.74
N TYR A 28 3.24 -19.64 -8.35
CA TYR A 28 4.51 -18.91 -8.40
C TYR A 28 5.34 -19.23 -7.15
N ALA A 29 6.63 -19.48 -7.32
CA ALA A 29 7.53 -19.49 -6.18
C ALA A 29 7.77 -18.02 -5.74
N ALA A 30 7.01 -17.55 -4.78
CA ALA A 30 7.05 -16.17 -4.30
C ALA A 30 7.78 -16.06 -2.96
N GLY A 31 8.30 -14.90 -2.67
CA GLY A 31 8.93 -14.58 -1.39
C GLY A 31 9.13 -13.09 -1.20
N VAL A 32 9.17 -12.72 0.07
CA VAL A 32 9.37 -11.33 0.48
C VAL A 32 10.85 -11.00 0.48
N SER A 33 11.21 -9.85 -0.09
CA SER A 33 12.57 -9.31 -0.15
C SER A 33 12.63 -7.98 0.59
N SER A 34 13.46 -7.93 1.64
CA SER A 34 13.71 -6.70 2.38
C SER A 34 14.46 -5.70 1.49
N LEU A 35 13.87 -4.54 1.29
CA LEU A 35 14.50 -3.45 0.56
C LEU A 35 15.41 -2.66 1.49
N SER A 36 16.66 -2.49 1.07
CA SER A 36 17.58 -1.55 1.71
C SER A 36 17.20 -0.14 1.24
N ALA A 37 16.08 0.37 1.71
CA ALA A 37 15.67 1.70 1.38
C ALA A 37 16.55 2.71 2.13
N SER A 38 17.36 3.49 1.42
CA SER A 38 17.58 4.85 1.88
C SER A 38 16.19 5.51 1.87
N GLU A 39 15.84 6.26 2.90
CA GLU A 39 14.52 6.90 3.12
C GLU A 39 13.99 7.75 1.95
N THR A 40 14.71 7.81 0.85
CA THR A 40 14.45 8.63 -0.34
C THR A 40 14.11 7.86 -1.61
N GLN A 41 14.05 6.52 -1.57
CA GLN A 41 13.75 5.74 -2.79
C GLN A 41 12.26 5.37 -2.85
N ASP A 42 11.59 5.92 -3.85
CA ASP A 42 10.20 5.58 -4.18
C ASP A 42 10.07 4.20 -4.86
N ALA A 43 8.83 3.68 -4.91
CA ALA A 43 8.52 2.36 -5.46
C ALA A 43 8.99 2.18 -6.91
N LEU A 44 8.90 3.22 -7.76
CA LEU A 44 9.30 3.14 -9.17
C LEU A 44 10.83 3.02 -9.30
N THR A 45 11.56 3.72 -8.46
CA THR A 45 13.03 3.63 -8.39
C THR A 45 13.47 2.27 -7.85
N LEU A 46 12.79 1.73 -6.85
CA LEU A 46 13.06 0.40 -6.30
C LEU A 46 12.86 -0.69 -7.36
N LEU A 47 11.75 -0.68 -8.10
CA LEU A 47 11.48 -1.63 -9.18
C LEU A 47 12.52 -1.59 -10.31
N ARG A 48 13.13 -0.43 -10.57
CA ARG A 48 14.19 -0.30 -11.59
C ARG A 48 15.54 -0.83 -11.11
N ASN A 49 15.86 -0.62 -9.84
CA ASN A 49 17.22 -0.75 -9.33
C ASN A 49 17.43 -1.99 -8.46
N GLN A 50 16.36 -2.59 -7.96
CA GLN A 50 16.41 -3.76 -7.09
C GLN A 50 15.89 -5.01 -7.82
N PRO A 51 16.36 -6.21 -7.46
CA PRO A 51 15.89 -7.46 -8.07
C PRO A 51 14.53 -7.88 -7.48
N VAL A 52 13.54 -7.00 -7.60
CA VAL A 52 12.16 -7.25 -7.15
C VAL A 52 11.20 -7.16 -8.32
N ASP A 53 10.12 -7.90 -8.25
CA ASP A 53 9.12 -8.02 -9.30
C ASP A 53 7.87 -7.16 -9.03
N LEU A 54 7.63 -6.89 -7.75
CA LEU A 54 6.50 -6.11 -7.25
C LEU A 54 6.95 -5.33 -6.01
N VAL A 55 6.48 -4.10 -5.87
CA VAL A 55 6.65 -3.26 -4.68
C VAL A 55 5.28 -2.74 -4.25
N ILE A 56 5.03 -2.71 -2.94
CA ILE A 56 3.79 -2.19 -2.38
C ILE A 56 4.04 -0.75 -1.93
N THR A 57 3.12 0.13 -2.28
CA THR A 57 3.19 1.56 -1.93
C THR A 57 1.79 2.12 -1.69
N CYS A 58 1.68 3.42 -1.44
CA CYS A 58 0.42 4.11 -1.29
C CYS A 58 0.29 5.26 -2.29
N THR A 59 -0.94 5.52 -2.72
CA THR A 59 -1.24 6.47 -3.81
C THR A 59 -0.69 7.86 -3.54
N GLY A 60 -0.98 8.43 -2.36
CA GLY A 60 -0.52 9.76 -1.98
C GLY A 60 1.00 9.85 -1.85
N THR A 61 1.61 8.92 -1.12
CA THR A 61 3.07 8.86 -0.94
C THR A 61 3.81 8.78 -2.28
N LEU A 62 3.34 7.94 -3.20
CA LEU A 62 3.97 7.82 -4.51
C LEU A 62 3.77 9.07 -5.36
N LEU A 63 2.57 9.67 -5.35
CA LEU A 63 2.33 10.92 -6.07
C LEU A 63 3.21 12.06 -5.53
N GLU A 64 3.32 12.21 -4.21
CA GLU A 64 4.16 13.23 -3.59
C GLU A 64 5.63 13.09 -3.99
N SER A 65 6.12 11.87 -4.14
CA SER A 65 7.50 11.63 -4.57
C SER A 65 7.73 11.88 -6.06
N GLN A 66 6.75 11.62 -6.92
CA GLN A 66 6.89 11.70 -8.38
C GLN A 66 6.50 13.06 -8.94
N ASP A 67 5.41 13.65 -8.43
CA ASP A 67 4.90 14.97 -8.83
C ASP A 67 4.40 15.76 -7.60
N PRO A 68 5.32 16.36 -6.83
CA PRO A 68 4.96 17.13 -5.64
C PRO A 68 4.06 18.35 -5.97
N ASN A 69 4.16 18.91 -7.17
CA ASN A 69 3.31 20.03 -7.56
C ASN A 69 1.85 19.59 -7.73
N LYS A 70 1.63 18.45 -8.36
CA LYS A 70 0.29 17.88 -8.51
C LYS A 70 -0.29 17.42 -7.17
N ALA A 71 0.55 16.89 -6.30
CA ALA A 71 0.17 16.54 -4.94
C ALA A 71 -0.34 17.76 -4.17
N GLU A 72 0.40 18.88 -4.18
CA GLU A 72 -0.03 20.12 -3.52
C GLU A 72 -1.31 20.72 -4.15
N GLU A 73 -1.46 20.62 -5.47
CA GLU A 73 -2.70 21.03 -6.17
C GLU A 73 -3.92 20.26 -5.64
N LEU A 74 -3.79 18.93 -5.48
CA LEU A 74 -4.87 18.08 -4.99
C LEU A 74 -5.16 18.34 -3.50
N LYS A 75 -4.16 18.54 -2.66
CA LYS A 75 -4.33 18.91 -1.24
C LYS A 75 -5.09 20.22 -1.09
N ALA A 76 -4.83 21.18 -1.98
CA ALA A 76 -5.49 22.48 -1.98
C ALA A 76 -6.87 22.49 -2.68
N SER A 77 -7.30 21.38 -3.27
CA SER A 77 -8.57 21.26 -3.98
C SER A 77 -9.75 21.13 -3.01
N ASP A 78 -10.97 21.39 -3.53
CA ASP A 78 -12.22 21.16 -2.79
C ASP A 78 -12.66 19.68 -2.81
N LEU A 79 -11.88 18.79 -3.46
CA LEU A 79 -12.17 17.35 -3.53
C LEU A 79 -12.07 16.71 -2.15
N SER A 80 -12.87 15.67 -1.89
CA SER A 80 -12.84 14.94 -0.63
C SER A 80 -13.33 13.50 -0.81
N GLY A 81 -13.00 12.63 0.15
CA GLY A 81 -13.42 11.23 0.14
C GLY A 81 -13.09 10.52 -1.17
N PRO A 82 -14.05 9.76 -1.76
CA PRO A 82 -13.78 8.97 -2.96
C PRO A 82 -13.29 9.81 -4.16
N GLU A 83 -13.79 11.04 -4.34
CA GLU A 83 -13.36 11.89 -5.45
C GLU A 83 -11.88 12.28 -5.34
N LEU A 84 -11.40 12.56 -4.13
CA LEU A 84 -9.98 12.85 -3.89
C LEU A 84 -9.13 11.58 -4.06
N SER A 85 -9.63 10.42 -3.62
CA SER A 85 -8.94 9.14 -3.82
C SER A 85 -8.77 8.80 -5.30
N ASP A 86 -9.83 8.93 -6.09
CA ASP A 86 -9.78 8.69 -7.54
C ASP A 86 -8.82 9.67 -8.24
N ALA A 87 -8.92 10.96 -7.90
CA ALA A 87 -8.03 11.98 -8.48
C ALA A 87 -6.55 11.76 -8.10
N THR A 88 -6.28 11.33 -6.87
CA THR A 88 -4.93 11.00 -6.41
C THR A 88 -4.38 9.79 -7.14
N TYR A 89 -5.18 8.74 -7.30
CA TYR A 89 -4.80 7.54 -8.04
C TYR A 89 -4.53 7.86 -9.51
N ASP A 90 -5.42 8.57 -10.18
CA ASP A 90 -5.26 8.94 -11.60
C ASP A 90 -4.00 9.79 -11.81
N ALA A 91 -3.76 10.76 -10.93
CA ALA A 91 -2.56 11.59 -10.98
C ALA A 91 -1.29 10.77 -10.74
N MET A 92 -1.30 9.84 -9.79
CA MET A 92 -0.19 8.93 -9.52
C MET A 92 0.11 8.05 -10.75
N VAL A 93 -0.91 7.41 -11.35
CA VAL A 93 -0.73 6.55 -12.54
C VAL A 93 -0.19 7.36 -13.73
N ALA A 94 -0.58 8.62 -13.87
CA ALA A 94 -0.06 9.50 -14.92
C ALA A 94 1.46 9.74 -14.82
N THR A 95 2.07 9.51 -13.66
CA THR A 95 3.53 9.61 -13.47
C THR A 95 4.30 8.35 -13.90
N PHE A 96 3.60 7.26 -14.20
CA PHE A 96 4.25 5.97 -14.45
C PHE A 96 5.04 5.99 -15.77
N PRO A 97 6.26 5.42 -15.78
CA PRO A 97 6.93 5.07 -17.02
C PRO A 97 6.10 4.05 -17.81
N PHE A 98 6.27 4.04 -19.12
CA PHE A 98 5.53 3.16 -20.04
C PHE A 98 5.66 1.64 -19.77
N ASN A 99 6.64 1.26 -18.98
CA ASN A 99 6.93 -0.15 -18.64
C ASN A 99 6.54 -0.52 -17.18
N MET A 100 5.74 0.30 -16.53
CA MET A 100 5.24 0.02 -15.19
C MET A 100 3.73 0.08 -15.14
N SER A 101 3.16 -0.78 -14.31
CA SER A 101 1.71 -0.95 -14.16
C SER A 101 1.33 -1.13 -12.70
N THR A 102 0.05 -0.93 -12.44
CA THR A 102 -0.60 -1.23 -11.17
C THR A 102 -2.01 -1.78 -11.42
N VAL A 103 -2.73 -2.08 -10.36
CA VAL A 103 -4.17 -2.42 -10.38
C VAL A 103 -4.97 -1.30 -9.71
N ASN A 104 -6.29 -1.44 -9.64
CA ASN A 104 -7.12 -0.49 -8.89
C ASN A 104 -6.66 -0.41 -7.43
N PRO A 105 -6.72 0.77 -6.81
CA PRO A 105 -6.27 0.96 -5.43
C PRO A 105 -7.17 0.18 -4.47
N SER A 106 -6.59 -0.22 -3.35
CA SER A 106 -7.32 -0.76 -2.22
C SER A 106 -8.22 0.31 -1.60
N PRO A 107 -9.39 -0.06 -1.05
CA PRO A 107 -10.08 0.81 -0.10
C PRO A 107 -9.29 0.98 1.21
N ALA A 108 -8.39 0.04 1.54
CA ALA A 108 -7.52 0.17 2.69
C ALA A 108 -6.48 1.29 2.47
N GLU A 109 -6.26 2.05 3.52
CA GLU A 109 -5.21 3.05 3.62
C GLU A 109 -4.05 2.51 4.44
N GLY A 110 -2.84 2.86 4.02
CA GLY A 110 -1.58 2.47 4.66
C GLY A 110 -0.52 3.53 4.49
N CYS A 111 0.76 3.17 4.68
CA CYS A 111 1.89 4.09 4.55
C CYS A 111 1.75 5.38 5.40
N ALA A 112 0.91 5.36 6.41
CA ALA A 112 0.87 6.48 7.34
C ALA A 112 2.27 6.69 7.92
N PRO A 113 2.76 7.94 8.04
CA PRO A 113 3.94 8.19 8.83
C PRO A 113 3.73 7.52 10.19
N VAL A 114 4.74 6.81 10.68
CA VAL A 114 4.73 6.41 12.09
C VAL A 114 4.66 7.72 12.86
N GLU A 115 3.47 8.10 13.28
CA GLU A 115 3.32 9.26 14.16
C GLU A 115 4.23 8.96 15.35
N GLU A 116 5.23 9.80 15.57
CA GLU A 116 5.91 9.85 16.85
C GLU A 116 4.78 9.94 17.87
N MET A 117 4.65 8.90 18.71
CA MET A 117 3.62 8.84 19.74
C MET A 117 3.50 10.23 20.35
N PRO A 118 2.31 10.83 20.46
CA PRO A 118 2.19 12.15 21.02
C PRO A 118 2.89 12.14 22.37
N GLY A 119 4.05 12.78 22.42
CA GLY A 119 4.68 13.09 23.70
C GLY A 119 3.62 13.84 24.49
N GLU A 120 3.45 13.47 25.77
CA GLU A 120 2.48 14.07 26.70
C GLU A 120 2.27 15.55 26.35
N ALA A 121 1.04 15.89 25.93
CA ALA A 121 0.70 17.24 25.57
C ALA A 121 1.08 18.15 26.76
N PRO A 122 1.78 19.27 26.54
CA PRO A 122 2.05 20.20 27.63
C PRO A 122 0.72 20.66 28.21
N GLU A 123 0.53 20.51 29.51
CA GLU A 123 -0.70 20.85 30.25
C GLU A 123 -1.05 22.38 30.23
N ASP A 124 -0.38 23.17 29.42
CA ASP A 124 -0.56 24.63 29.29
C ASP A 124 -1.10 25.10 27.91
N ALA A 125 -1.91 24.30 27.22
CA ALA A 125 -2.63 24.80 26.06
C ALA A 125 -3.74 25.78 26.51
N LEU A 126 -3.47 27.07 26.35
CA LEU A 126 -4.44 28.14 26.61
C LEU A 126 -5.67 27.95 25.69
N GLU A 127 -6.83 27.80 26.33
CA GLU A 127 -8.14 27.79 25.66
C GLU A 127 -8.32 29.05 24.81
N GLY A 128 -8.35 28.93 23.48
CA GLY A 128 -8.80 30.07 22.65
C GLY A 128 -8.26 30.17 21.23
N GLU A 129 -7.43 29.25 20.73
CA GLU A 129 -7.09 29.25 19.30
C GLU A 129 -8.08 28.41 18.52
N ALA A 130 -8.62 28.99 17.42
CA ALA A 130 -9.44 28.28 16.45
C ALA A 130 -8.61 27.06 15.95
N PRO A 131 -9.25 25.90 15.68
CA PRO A 131 -8.53 24.74 15.17
C PRO A 131 -7.77 25.17 13.91
N VAL A 132 -6.45 25.13 13.99
CA VAL A 132 -5.61 25.19 12.79
C VAL A 132 -5.99 23.95 12.01
N GLU A 133 -6.64 24.13 10.85
CA GLU A 133 -6.88 23.00 9.95
C GLU A 133 -5.51 22.41 9.64
N GLU A 134 -5.25 21.21 10.16
CA GLU A 134 -4.05 20.47 9.79
C GLU A 134 -4.02 20.32 8.27
N PRO A 135 -2.85 20.48 7.62
CA PRO A 135 -2.74 20.34 6.18
C PRO A 135 -3.34 19.01 5.79
N ARG A 136 -4.40 19.03 4.98
CA ARG A 136 -5.10 17.84 4.54
C ARG A 136 -4.13 16.95 3.76
N GLY A 137 -3.83 15.76 4.27
CA GLY A 137 -3.02 14.75 3.57
C GLY A 137 -3.74 14.23 2.33
N LEU A 138 -2.98 13.66 1.39
CA LEU A 138 -3.57 12.89 0.30
C LEU A 138 -4.03 11.52 0.80
N PRO A 139 -5.07 10.91 0.20
CA PRO A 139 -5.45 9.53 0.48
C PRO A 139 -4.26 8.57 0.25
N GLN A 140 -4.09 7.64 1.18
CA GLN A 140 -2.98 6.68 1.18
C GLN A 140 -3.48 5.27 0.85
N ASN A 141 -4.24 5.14 -0.24
CA ASN A 141 -4.75 3.85 -0.68
C ASN A 141 -3.61 2.94 -1.11
N ILE A 142 -3.60 1.71 -0.61
CA ILE A 142 -2.55 0.71 -0.89
C ILE A 142 -2.63 0.27 -2.35
N VAL A 143 -1.49 0.24 -3.03
CA VAL A 143 -1.35 -0.23 -4.42
C VAL A 143 -0.08 -1.05 -4.61
N PRO A 144 -0.14 -2.21 -5.28
CA PRO A 144 1.03 -2.91 -5.78
C PRO A 144 1.47 -2.30 -7.12
N VAL A 145 2.75 -2.02 -7.28
CA VAL A 145 3.36 -1.57 -8.53
C VAL A 145 4.31 -2.64 -9.06
N PHE A 146 4.28 -2.92 -10.35
CA PHE A 146 5.07 -3.97 -11.00
C PHE A 146 5.47 -3.59 -12.43
N LEU A 147 6.41 -4.34 -13.00
CA LEU A 147 6.81 -4.15 -14.39
C LEU A 147 5.71 -4.65 -15.35
N ASP A 148 5.40 -3.86 -16.36
CA ASP A 148 4.42 -4.23 -17.40
C ASP A 148 4.85 -5.51 -18.13
N GLY A 149 3.86 -6.36 -18.45
CA GLY A 149 4.10 -7.67 -19.04
C GLY A 149 4.70 -8.73 -18.09
N LYS A 150 4.90 -8.40 -16.82
CA LYS A 150 5.39 -9.36 -15.81
C LYS A 150 4.37 -10.45 -15.50
N PHE A 151 3.10 -10.10 -15.48
CA PHE A 151 2.00 -10.98 -15.13
C PHE A 151 1.04 -11.16 -16.30
N ASP A 152 0.46 -12.35 -16.40
CA ASP A 152 -0.65 -12.60 -17.31
C ASP A 152 -1.95 -11.96 -16.81
N HIS A 153 -2.96 -11.92 -17.67
CA HIS A 153 -4.25 -11.30 -17.35
C HIS A 153 -4.94 -11.94 -16.12
N GLY A 154 -4.89 -13.26 -16.01
CA GLY A 154 -5.48 -14.00 -14.89
C GLY A 154 -4.82 -13.64 -13.56
N THR A 155 -3.50 -13.52 -13.55
CA THR A 155 -2.72 -13.08 -12.39
C THR A 155 -3.06 -11.64 -12.00
N ILE A 156 -3.12 -10.70 -12.97
CA ILE A 156 -3.50 -9.31 -12.73
C ILE A 156 -4.91 -9.22 -12.15
N THR A 157 -5.86 -10.01 -12.65
CA THR A 157 -7.23 -10.05 -12.13
C THR A 157 -7.25 -10.47 -10.66
N ARG A 158 -6.46 -11.45 -10.27
CA ARG A 158 -6.37 -11.91 -8.87
C ARG A 158 -5.68 -10.89 -7.98
N ILE A 159 -4.58 -10.27 -8.43
CA ILE A 159 -3.93 -9.17 -7.72
C ILE A 159 -4.95 -8.05 -7.47
N ASN A 160 -5.68 -7.64 -8.50
CA ASN A 160 -6.70 -6.61 -8.39
C ASN A 160 -7.82 -6.99 -7.42
N PHE A 161 -8.28 -8.23 -7.45
CA PHE A 161 -9.29 -8.71 -6.51
C PHE A 161 -8.82 -8.60 -5.07
N ILE A 162 -7.63 -9.14 -4.76
CA ILE A 162 -7.08 -9.12 -3.40
C ILE A 162 -6.84 -7.69 -2.91
N THR A 163 -6.29 -6.83 -3.76
CA THR A 163 -6.08 -5.42 -3.42
C THR A 163 -7.39 -4.74 -3.03
N ARG A 164 -8.49 -5.07 -3.70
CA ARG A 164 -9.81 -4.46 -3.45
C ARG A 164 -10.58 -4.99 -2.26
N VAL A 165 -10.22 -6.15 -1.72
CA VAL A 165 -10.89 -6.71 -0.52
C VAL A 165 -10.20 -6.34 0.78
N MET A 166 -9.02 -5.75 0.74
CA MET A 166 -8.31 -5.30 1.94
C MET A 166 -9.07 -4.16 2.63
N ALA A 167 -9.18 -4.23 3.94
CA ALA A 167 -9.71 -3.17 4.79
C ALA A 167 -8.62 -2.65 5.74
N THR A 168 -8.65 -1.36 6.05
CA THR A 168 -7.61 -0.71 6.88
C THR A 168 -7.52 -1.35 8.26
N ASP A 169 -8.66 -1.55 8.90
CA ASP A 169 -8.77 -2.15 10.24
C ASP A 169 -8.23 -3.57 10.28
N GLU A 170 -8.53 -4.39 9.27
CA GLU A 170 -8.00 -5.76 9.16
C GLU A 170 -6.47 -5.79 9.04
N ILE A 171 -5.90 -4.96 8.16
CA ILE A 171 -4.43 -4.87 8.00
C ILE A 171 -3.76 -4.39 9.29
N GLN A 172 -4.35 -3.40 9.96
CA GLN A 172 -3.84 -2.90 11.24
C GLN A 172 -3.93 -3.94 12.36
N GLU A 173 -5.02 -4.72 12.43
CA GLU A 173 -5.17 -5.80 13.39
C GLU A 173 -4.10 -6.88 13.20
N ILE A 174 -3.89 -7.34 11.97
CA ILE A 174 -2.84 -8.31 11.64
C ILE A 174 -1.44 -7.74 11.96
N ALA A 175 -1.18 -6.47 11.63
CA ALA A 175 0.09 -5.82 11.94
C ALA A 175 0.33 -5.74 13.46
N ALA A 176 -0.70 -5.43 14.24
CA ALA A 176 -0.61 -5.41 15.70
C ALA A 176 -0.35 -6.82 16.28
N GLU A 177 -0.95 -7.88 15.73
CA GLU A 177 -0.63 -9.26 16.12
C GLU A 177 0.85 -9.60 15.88
N VAL A 178 1.39 -9.20 14.72
CA VAL A 178 2.79 -9.39 14.35
C VAL A 178 3.72 -8.62 15.30
N ASP A 179 3.39 -7.38 15.63
CA ASP A 179 4.13 -6.56 16.59
C ASP A 179 4.14 -7.18 18.01
N ASN A 180 3.08 -7.88 18.36
CA ASN A 180 2.96 -8.64 19.60
C ASN A 180 3.66 -10.03 19.54
N GLY A 181 4.33 -10.35 18.43
CA GLY A 181 5.17 -11.53 18.27
C GLY A 181 4.48 -12.73 17.61
N ALA A 182 3.31 -12.56 17.00
CA ALA A 182 2.70 -13.59 16.19
C ALA A 182 3.53 -13.82 14.90
N PRO A 183 3.68 -15.09 14.44
CA PRO A 183 4.30 -15.35 13.15
C PRO A 183 3.45 -14.76 12.02
N VAL A 184 4.02 -13.86 11.21
CA VAL A 184 3.32 -13.18 10.13
C VAL A 184 2.61 -14.14 9.17
N SER A 185 3.26 -15.25 8.81
CA SER A 185 2.67 -16.26 7.92
C SER A 185 1.41 -16.89 8.49
N GLN A 186 1.32 -17.07 9.81
CA GLN A 186 0.15 -17.63 10.46
C GLN A 186 -1.01 -16.62 10.52
N ALA A 187 -0.74 -15.37 10.90
CA ALA A 187 -1.73 -14.32 10.97
C ALA A 187 -2.34 -14.06 9.58
N VAL A 188 -1.50 -13.92 8.57
CA VAL A 188 -1.93 -13.74 7.17
C VAL A 188 -2.68 -14.96 6.63
N SER A 189 -2.25 -16.19 6.94
CA SER A 189 -2.97 -17.40 6.49
C SER A 189 -4.39 -17.49 7.03
N ALA A 190 -4.61 -17.03 8.26
CA ALA A 190 -5.96 -16.96 8.85
C ALA A 190 -6.85 -16.00 8.08
N TRP A 191 -6.35 -14.82 7.75
CA TRP A 191 -7.05 -13.81 6.95
C TRP A 191 -7.34 -14.32 5.52
N ILE A 192 -6.33 -14.89 4.83
CA ILE A 192 -6.53 -15.44 3.48
C ILE A 192 -7.58 -16.55 3.46
N ALA A 193 -7.64 -17.40 4.50
CA ALA A 193 -8.61 -18.49 4.57
C ALA A 193 -10.07 -17.98 4.55
N GLU A 194 -10.33 -16.80 5.08
CA GLU A 194 -11.63 -16.14 5.04
C GLU A 194 -12.05 -15.78 3.61
N TYR A 195 -11.08 -15.33 2.79
CA TYR A 195 -11.31 -14.94 1.40
C TYR A 195 -11.08 -16.06 0.38
N ALA A 196 -10.52 -17.21 0.78
CA ALA A 196 -10.15 -18.30 -0.11
C ALA A 196 -11.33 -18.86 -0.91
N GLY A 197 -12.53 -18.93 -0.29
CA GLY A 197 -13.75 -19.37 -0.96
C GLY A 197 -14.17 -18.44 -2.11
N ILE A 198 -13.89 -17.16 -1.98
CA ILE A 198 -14.21 -16.12 -2.97
C ILE A 198 -13.17 -16.10 -4.09
N MET A 199 -11.88 -16.27 -3.73
CA MET A 199 -10.77 -16.32 -4.70
C MET A 199 -10.88 -17.50 -5.68
N GLY A 200 -11.39 -18.67 -5.21
CA GLY A 200 -11.63 -19.83 -6.04
C GLY A 200 -12.81 -19.67 -7.02
N ALA A 201 -13.66 -18.68 -6.80
CA ALA A 201 -14.83 -18.39 -7.62
C ALA A 201 -14.57 -17.31 -8.70
N VAL A 202 -13.40 -16.66 -8.71
CA VAL A 202 -13.08 -15.66 -9.75
C VAL A 202 -12.82 -16.39 -11.08
N PRO A 203 -13.69 -16.22 -12.11
CA PRO A 203 -13.50 -16.87 -13.40
C PRO A 203 -12.21 -16.36 -14.06
N VAL A 204 -11.38 -17.27 -14.52
CA VAL A 204 -10.24 -16.96 -15.40
C VAL A 204 -10.81 -17.03 -16.82
N GLU A 205 -11.25 -15.89 -17.37
CA GLU A 205 -11.60 -15.77 -18.81
C GLU A 205 -10.37 -15.42 -19.65
#